data_4acedf319b35f31f5f8331fd7c6e9f06
#
_entry.id   4acedf319b35f31f5f8331fd7c6e9f06
#
_cell.length_a   1.000
_cell.length_b   1.000
_cell.length_c   1.000
_cell.angle_alpha   90.00
_cell.angle_beta   90.00
_cell.angle_gamma   90.00
#
_symmetry.space_group_name_H-M   'P 1'
#
loop_
_entity.id
_entity.type
_entity.pdbx_description
1 polymer ?
#
loop_
_entity_poly.entity_id
_entity_poly.type
_entity_poly.pdbx_seq_one_letter_code
_entity_poly.pdbx_strand_id
1 'polypeptide(L)'
;MKKFDLLLFITIITISLFGIIMIYSASYIWAEYKFNDPFKFVKHQGLFFIIGIIMMLITSKIPYKVYFEKANTLLLLSIILLILVIIPGIGTVRNGSRSWFGIGSFGIQPSEFAKLTLIIFTSKYLTKNEKNLKYIKKGVLPILGIVILVFGLIMLQPDFGTGMIILVSIIGLLFVSGVDFKFFIRLGLIGVVGIVLLIAIAPYRLERILSFLNPWSDPLGSGFQIIQSLYAIGPGGLFGQGFMNSRQKHFYLPEPQTDFIFSIISEEFGFLGILIVATLFTIIIFKGFKIAQNSGDKFAKFLAFGITFGLSFQAILNLMVVVGLIPVTGVTLPFLSYGGSSLLITLISMGVLLNISRYQK
;
A
#
# COMPACT_ATOMS: atom_id res chain seq x y z
N MET A 1 -22.98 11.93 -18.35
CA MET A 1 -21.87 11.65 -17.38
C MET A 1 -21.49 12.94 -16.69
N LYS A 2 -21.54 12.98 -15.37
CA LYS A 2 -21.03 14.12 -14.58
C LYS A 2 -19.51 14.25 -14.77
N LYS A 3 -18.93 15.41 -14.46
CA LYS A 3 -17.48 15.56 -14.35
C LYS A 3 -16.98 14.73 -13.18
N PHE A 4 -15.77 14.18 -13.27
CA PHE A 4 -15.14 13.48 -12.13
C PHE A 4 -14.81 14.46 -10.99
N ASP A 5 -14.58 13.94 -9.78
CA ASP A 5 -14.22 14.76 -8.61
C ASP A 5 -12.86 15.44 -8.82
N LEU A 6 -12.90 16.74 -9.15
CA LEU A 6 -11.70 17.53 -9.47
C LEU A 6 -10.81 17.72 -8.24
N LEU A 7 -11.40 17.88 -7.04
CA LEU A 7 -10.62 18.04 -5.81
C LEU A 7 -9.81 16.78 -5.52
N LEU A 8 -10.41 15.59 -5.65
CA LEU A 8 -9.70 14.33 -5.50
C LEU A 8 -8.55 14.22 -6.52
N PHE A 9 -8.79 14.56 -7.78
CA PHE A 9 -7.77 14.53 -8.82
C PHE A 9 -6.59 15.45 -8.50
N ILE A 10 -6.85 16.72 -8.16
CA ILE A 10 -5.81 17.70 -7.82
C ILE A 10 -5.02 17.21 -6.59
N THR A 11 -5.69 16.70 -5.56
CA THR A 11 -5.03 16.22 -4.34
C THR A 11 -4.08 15.04 -4.65
N ILE A 12 -4.49 14.10 -5.52
CA ILE A 12 -3.64 12.99 -5.95
C ILE A 12 -2.38 13.49 -6.67
N ILE A 13 -2.53 14.44 -7.57
CA ILE A 13 -1.39 15.04 -8.29
C ILE A 13 -0.46 15.76 -7.32
N THR A 14 -1.01 16.59 -6.43
CA THR A 14 -0.23 17.37 -5.44
C THR A 14 0.58 16.46 -4.53
N ILE A 15 -0.03 15.42 -3.94
CA ILE A 15 0.69 14.52 -3.03
C ILE A 15 1.76 13.71 -3.77
N SER A 16 1.50 13.29 -5.02
CA SER A 16 2.47 12.54 -5.83
C SER A 16 3.65 13.41 -6.26
N LEU A 17 3.43 14.67 -6.64
CA LEU A 17 4.51 15.62 -6.96
C LEU A 17 5.34 15.93 -5.72
N PHE A 18 4.70 16.15 -4.57
CA PHE A 18 5.41 16.32 -3.30
C PHE A 18 6.26 15.09 -2.98
N GLY A 19 5.73 13.87 -3.21
CA GLY A 19 6.48 12.62 -3.07
C GLY A 19 7.74 12.59 -3.94
N ILE A 20 7.67 12.99 -5.22
CA ILE A 20 8.83 13.03 -6.12
C ILE A 20 9.91 13.99 -5.58
N ILE A 21 9.51 15.17 -5.10
CA ILE A 21 10.43 16.15 -4.50
C ILE A 21 11.09 15.55 -3.26
N MET A 22 10.34 14.88 -2.40
CA MET A 22 10.85 14.26 -1.19
C MET A 22 11.74 13.04 -1.45
N ILE A 23 11.43 12.25 -2.49
CA ILE A 23 12.31 11.16 -2.95
C ILE A 23 13.67 11.73 -3.36
N TYR A 24 13.72 12.87 -4.06
CA TYR A 24 14.99 13.53 -4.37
C TYR A 24 15.74 13.88 -3.10
N SER A 25 15.10 14.62 -2.18
CA SER A 25 15.76 15.00 -0.94
C SER A 25 16.25 13.80 -0.13
N ALA A 26 15.47 12.73 -0.02
CA ALA A 26 15.82 11.56 0.77
C ALA A 26 16.92 10.70 0.14
N SER A 27 17.07 10.71 -1.20
CA SER A 27 17.91 9.72 -1.89
C SER A 27 19.15 10.27 -2.60
N TYR A 28 19.29 11.60 -2.79
CA TYR A 28 20.33 12.16 -3.66
C TYR A 28 21.74 11.79 -3.24
N ILE A 29 22.05 11.79 -1.93
CA ILE A 29 23.37 11.47 -1.38
C ILE A 29 23.71 10.00 -1.69
N TRP A 30 22.76 9.11 -1.37
CA TRP A 30 22.96 7.68 -1.56
C TRP A 30 23.01 7.30 -3.06
N ALA A 31 22.20 7.98 -3.89
CA ALA A 31 22.19 7.80 -5.32
C ALA A 31 23.50 8.23 -5.98
N GLU A 32 24.03 9.39 -5.57
CA GLU A 32 25.33 9.87 -6.01
C GLU A 32 26.45 8.89 -5.62
N TYR A 33 26.49 8.49 -4.36
CA TYR A 33 27.53 7.58 -3.86
C TYR A 33 27.51 6.23 -4.58
N LYS A 34 26.33 5.61 -4.76
CA LYS A 34 26.22 4.25 -5.29
C LYS A 34 26.19 4.18 -6.81
N PHE A 35 25.62 5.20 -7.47
CA PHE A 35 25.33 5.15 -8.90
C PHE A 35 25.95 6.29 -9.69
N ASN A 36 26.63 7.22 -9.05
CA ASN A 36 27.19 8.44 -9.65
C ASN A 36 26.12 9.24 -10.43
N ASP A 37 24.87 9.19 -9.95
CA ASP A 37 23.70 9.90 -10.53
C ASP A 37 22.71 10.24 -9.41
N PRO A 38 22.73 11.49 -8.86
CA PRO A 38 21.86 11.89 -7.77
C PRO A 38 20.38 11.88 -8.12
N PHE A 39 20.04 11.92 -9.42
CA PHE A 39 18.66 11.92 -9.91
C PHE A 39 18.12 10.53 -10.26
N LYS A 40 18.88 9.46 -10.05
CA LYS A 40 18.49 8.10 -10.47
C LYS A 40 17.08 7.71 -10.00
N PHE A 41 16.80 7.89 -8.71
CA PHE A 41 15.50 7.53 -8.14
C PHE A 41 14.38 8.44 -8.62
N VAL A 42 14.64 9.72 -8.76
CA VAL A 42 13.68 10.72 -9.27
C VAL A 42 13.31 10.47 -10.72
N LYS A 43 14.31 10.21 -11.58
CA LYS A 43 14.07 9.88 -13.01
C LYS A 43 13.16 8.65 -13.13
N HIS A 44 13.44 7.61 -12.33
CA HIS A 44 12.66 6.39 -12.33
C HIS A 44 11.23 6.63 -11.80
N GLN A 45 11.08 7.29 -10.65
CA GLN A 45 9.77 7.59 -10.07
C GLN A 45 8.96 8.55 -10.95
N GLY A 46 9.61 9.56 -11.56
CA GLY A 46 9.00 10.49 -12.48
C GLY A 46 8.45 9.81 -13.74
N LEU A 47 9.18 8.83 -14.28
CA LEU A 47 8.68 8.04 -15.40
C LEU A 47 7.42 7.25 -15.03
N PHE A 48 7.45 6.55 -13.87
CA PHE A 48 6.27 5.83 -13.39
C PHE A 48 5.11 6.76 -13.03
N PHE A 49 5.39 7.97 -12.57
CA PHE A 49 4.38 8.99 -12.33
C PHE A 49 3.69 9.41 -13.63
N ILE A 50 4.45 9.73 -14.68
CA ILE A 50 3.90 10.12 -16.00
C ILE A 50 3.05 8.99 -16.56
N ILE A 51 3.58 7.76 -16.59
CA ILE A 51 2.83 6.59 -17.04
C ILE A 51 1.58 6.38 -16.17
N GLY A 52 1.72 6.51 -14.85
CA GLY A 52 0.64 6.37 -13.90
C GLY A 52 -0.48 7.40 -14.10
N ILE A 53 -0.16 8.67 -14.37
CA ILE A 53 -1.15 9.71 -14.70
C ILE A 53 -1.89 9.37 -16.00
N ILE A 54 -1.18 8.95 -17.04
CA ILE A 54 -1.80 8.52 -18.30
C ILE A 54 -2.77 7.36 -18.03
N MET A 55 -2.33 6.35 -17.30
CA MET A 55 -3.16 5.20 -16.94
C MET A 55 -4.33 5.58 -16.03
N MET A 56 -4.15 6.49 -15.07
CA MET A 56 -5.23 7.05 -14.24
C MET A 56 -6.29 7.74 -15.11
N LEU A 57 -5.89 8.54 -16.08
CA LEU A 57 -6.81 9.20 -17.00
C LEU A 57 -7.55 8.20 -17.92
N ILE A 58 -6.85 7.16 -18.40
CA ILE A 58 -7.46 6.07 -19.18
C ILE A 58 -8.49 5.34 -18.33
N THR A 59 -8.10 4.85 -17.15
CA THR A 59 -8.99 4.07 -16.26
C THR A 59 -10.16 4.91 -15.75
N SER A 60 -9.98 6.23 -15.61
CA SER A 60 -11.08 7.15 -15.28
C SER A 60 -12.16 7.28 -16.37
N LYS A 61 -11.84 6.90 -17.62
CA LYS A 61 -12.80 6.89 -18.75
C LYS A 61 -13.45 5.52 -18.95
N ILE A 62 -12.82 4.42 -18.47
CA ILE A 62 -13.37 3.07 -18.58
C ILE A 62 -14.55 2.92 -17.62
N PRO A 63 -15.77 2.59 -18.09
CA PRO A 63 -16.91 2.40 -17.22
C PRO A 63 -16.65 1.30 -16.18
N TYR A 64 -16.96 1.55 -14.90
CA TYR A 64 -16.70 0.58 -13.80
C TYR A 64 -17.35 -0.79 -14.05
N LYS A 65 -18.43 -0.88 -14.87
CA LYS A 65 -19.07 -2.13 -15.27
C LYS A 65 -18.13 -3.08 -16.01
N VAL A 66 -17.15 -2.56 -16.76
CA VAL A 66 -16.12 -3.38 -17.44
C VAL A 66 -15.30 -4.15 -16.41
N TYR A 67 -14.95 -3.52 -15.28
CA TYR A 67 -14.24 -4.20 -14.19
C TYR A 67 -15.09 -5.31 -13.57
N PHE A 68 -16.41 -5.11 -13.47
CA PHE A 68 -17.32 -6.16 -13.01
C PHE A 68 -17.31 -7.38 -13.96
N GLU A 69 -17.40 -7.15 -15.26
CA GLU A 69 -17.38 -8.22 -16.27
C GLU A 69 -16.06 -8.98 -16.26
N LYS A 70 -14.94 -8.24 -16.26
CA LYS A 70 -13.56 -8.79 -16.36
C LYS A 70 -12.95 -9.22 -15.04
N ALA A 71 -13.64 -9.10 -13.92
CA ALA A 71 -13.10 -9.37 -12.58
C ALA A 71 -12.44 -10.76 -12.45
N ASN A 72 -13.08 -11.81 -13.01
CA ASN A 72 -12.56 -13.18 -12.95
C ASN A 72 -11.27 -13.33 -13.77
N THR A 73 -11.25 -12.73 -14.97
CA THR A 73 -10.06 -12.75 -15.86
C THR A 73 -8.91 -12.00 -15.23
N LEU A 74 -9.16 -10.83 -14.61
CA LEU A 74 -8.15 -10.04 -13.92
C LEU A 74 -7.57 -10.79 -12.72
N LEU A 75 -8.41 -11.46 -11.93
CA LEU A 75 -7.95 -12.28 -10.81
C LEU A 75 -7.11 -13.47 -11.31
N LEU A 76 -7.59 -14.20 -12.32
CA LEU A 76 -6.83 -15.31 -12.89
C LEU A 76 -5.46 -14.87 -13.39
N LEU A 77 -5.40 -13.75 -14.12
CA LEU A 77 -4.13 -13.17 -14.58
C LEU A 77 -3.21 -12.83 -13.41
N SER A 78 -3.74 -12.24 -12.34
CA SER A 78 -2.92 -11.92 -11.15
C SER A 78 -2.37 -13.17 -10.46
N ILE A 79 -3.16 -14.24 -10.36
CA ILE A 79 -2.70 -15.52 -9.79
C ILE A 79 -1.59 -16.12 -10.66
N ILE A 80 -1.75 -16.12 -11.98
CA ILE A 80 -0.71 -16.59 -12.91
C ILE A 80 0.58 -15.78 -12.72
N LEU A 81 0.50 -14.45 -12.65
CA LEU A 81 1.67 -13.60 -12.44
C LEU A 81 2.34 -13.85 -11.08
N LEU A 82 1.54 -14.07 -10.01
CA LEU A 82 2.08 -14.42 -8.69
C LEU A 82 2.80 -15.77 -8.69
N ILE A 83 2.32 -16.75 -9.44
CA ILE A 83 2.98 -18.06 -9.59
C ILE A 83 4.27 -17.90 -10.41
N LEU A 84 4.22 -17.20 -11.54
CA LEU A 84 5.36 -17.02 -12.42
C LEU A 84 6.53 -16.31 -11.76
N VAL A 85 6.25 -15.31 -10.88
CA VAL A 85 7.32 -14.54 -10.22
C VAL A 85 8.11 -15.38 -9.21
N ILE A 86 7.54 -16.45 -8.66
CA ILE A 86 8.21 -17.34 -7.71
C ILE A 86 9.23 -18.25 -8.44
N ILE A 87 9.03 -18.52 -9.74
CA ILE A 87 9.86 -19.44 -10.52
C ILE A 87 11.28 -18.86 -10.68
N PRO A 88 12.34 -19.62 -10.31
CA PRO A 88 13.72 -19.25 -10.58
C PRO A 88 13.97 -18.96 -12.07
N GLY A 89 14.67 -17.87 -12.37
CA GLY A 89 14.94 -17.43 -13.74
C GLY A 89 13.87 -16.53 -14.37
N ILE A 90 12.64 -16.50 -13.84
CA ILE A 90 11.57 -15.59 -14.29
C ILE A 90 11.47 -14.39 -13.34
N GLY A 91 11.33 -14.63 -12.03
CA GLY A 91 11.31 -13.59 -11.02
C GLY A 91 12.70 -13.17 -10.55
N THR A 92 12.89 -11.86 -10.35
CA THR A 92 14.12 -11.26 -9.81
C THR A 92 14.04 -11.11 -8.31
N VAL A 93 15.17 -11.32 -7.61
CA VAL A 93 15.30 -11.16 -6.17
C VAL A 93 15.74 -9.74 -5.86
N ARG A 94 15.01 -9.04 -4.99
CA ARG A 94 15.37 -7.73 -4.43
C ARG A 94 15.16 -7.76 -2.92
N ASN A 95 16.15 -7.30 -2.17
CA ASN A 95 16.11 -7.27 -0.70
C ASN A 95 15.66 -8.60 -0.07
N GLY A 96 16.14 -9.74 -0.63
CA GLY A 96 15.81 -11.08 -0.13
C GLY A 96 14.44 -11.64 -0.58
N SER A 97 13.62 -10.87 -1.29
CA SER A 97 12.30 -11.29 -1.78
C SER A 97 12.31 -11.51 -3.30
N ARG A 98 11.81 -12.66 -3.76
CA ARG A 98 11.59 -12.94 -5.19
C ARG A 98 10.16 -12.54 -5.57
N SER A 99 9.93 -11.26 -5.76
CA SER A 99 8.59 -10.68 -5.96
C SER A 99 8.50 -9.71 -7.14
N TRP A 100 9.54 -9.63 -7.99
CA TRP A 100 9.63 -8.65 -9.05
C TRP A 100 9.83 -9.29 -10.42
N PHE A 101 9.13 -8.77 -11.43
CA PHE A 101 9.50 -8.93 -12.83
C PHE A 101 10.26 -7.69 -13.27
N GLY A 102 11.39 -7.86 -13.94
CA GLY A 102 12.10 -6.73 -14.50
C GLY A 102 13.62 -6.92 -14.56
N ILE A 103 14.26 -5.98 -15.24
CA ILE A 103 15.71 -5.92 -15.44
C ILE A 103 16.23 -4.60 -14.87
N GLY A 104 17.30 -4.67 -14.07
CA GLY A 104 17.91 -3.49 -13.46
C GLY A 104 16.95 -2.76 -12.52
N SER A 105 16.81 -1.45 -12.72
CA SER A 105 15.92 -0.61 -11.87
C SER A 105 14.45 -0.75 -12.24
N PHE A 106 14.11 -1.15 -13.45
CA PHE A 106 12.73 -1.32 -13.87
C PHE A 106 12.18 -2.65 -13.38
N GLY A 107 11.15 -2.60 -12.58
CA GLY A 107 10.49 -3.77 -12.04
C GLY A 107 9.00 -3.52 -11.78
N ILE A 108 8.19 -4.55 -12.07
CA ILE A 108 6.77 -4.59 -11.73
C ILE A 108 6.59 -5.68 -10.68
N GLN A 109 5.88 -5.35 -9.62
CA GLN A 109 5.57 -6.29 -8.54
C GLN A 109 4.14 -6.83 -8.70
N PRO A 110 3.97 -8.12 -9.03
CA PRO A 110 2.66 -8.72 -9.25
C PRO A 110 1.71 -8.61 -8.06
N SER A 111 2.20 -8.60 -6.83
CA SER A 111 1.39 -8.47 -5.63
C SER A 111 0.67 -7.11 -5.54
N GLU A 112 1.23 -6.03 -6.10
CA GLU A 112 0.54 -4.75 -6.22
C GLU A 112 -0.67 -4.84 -7.15
N PHE A 113 -0.50 -5.53 -8.30
CA PHE A 113 -1.61 -5.79 -9.22
C PHE A 113 -2.66 -6.71 -8.59
N ALA A 114 -2.24 -7.76 -7.89
CA ALA A 114 -3.13 -8.69 -7.19
C ALA A 114 -3.99 -7.99 -6.13
N LYS A 115 -3.46 -7.00 -5.44
CA LYS A 115 -4.19 -6.16 -4.48
C LYS A 115 -5.44 -5.53 -5.11
N LEU A 116 -5.27 -4.86 -6.26
CA LEU A 116 -6.38 -4.23 -6.97
C LEU A 116 -7.37 -5.26 -7.54
N THR A 117 -6.87 -6.32 -8.19
CA THR A 117 -7.72 -7.32 -8.83
C THR A 117 -8.55 -8.13 -7.83
N LEU A 118 -7.99 -8.40 -6.66
CA LEU A 118 -8.72 -9.09 -5.58
C LEU A 118 -9.82 -8.20 -4.98
N ILE A 119 -9.59 -6.90 -4.85
CA ILE A 119 -10.63 -5.93 -4.46
C ILE A 119 -11.76 -5.92 -5.50
N ILE A 120 -11.44 -5.87 -6.81
CA ILE A 120 -12.43 -5.90 -7.90
C ILE A 120 -13.23 -7.20 -7.85
N PHE A 121 -12.54 -8.34 -7.73
CA PHE A 121 -13.19 -9.65 -7.67
C PHE A 121 -14.08 -9.80 -6.45
N THR A 122 -13.60 -9.42 -5.28
CA THR A 122 -14.35 -9.48 -4.03
C THR A 122 -15.59 -8.59 -4.11
N SER A 123 -15.48 -7.38 -4.64
CA SER A 123 -16.62 -6.47 -4.83
C SER A 123 -17.70 -7.08 -5.73
N LYS A 124 -17.31 -7.76 -6.83
CA LYS A 124 -18.23 -8.52 -7.68
C LYS A 124 -18.88 -9.68 -6.95
N TYR A 125 -18.07 -10.46 -6.21
CA TYR A 125 -18.54 -11.62 -5.46
C TYR A 125 -19.58 -11.21 -4.42
N LEU A 126 -19.30 -10.18 -3.63
CA LEU A 126 -20.21 -9.66 -2.61
C LEU A 126 -21.53 -9.16 -3.21
N THR A 127 -21.45 -8.48 -4.36
CA THR A 127 -22.65 -7.98 -5.07
C THR A 127 -23.53 -9.13 -5.56
N LYS A 128 -22.93 -10.20 -6.11
CA LYS A 128 -23.68 -11.35 -6.64
C LYS A 128 -24.23 -12.26 -5.55
N ASN A 129 -23.53 -12.40 -4.43
CA ASN A 129 -23.84 -13.38 -3.39
C ASN A 129 -24.42 -12.75 -2.12
N GLU A 130 -24.96 -11.55 -2.18
CA GLU A 130 -25.46 -10.80 -1.02
C GLU A 130 -26.39 -11.64 -0.11
N LYS A 131 -27.34 -12.36 -0.71
CA LYS A 131 -28.30 -13.21 0.03
C LYS A 131 -27.60 -14.35 0.79
N ASN A 132 -26.46 -14.83 0.28
CA ASN A 132 -25.70 -15.94 0.85
C ASN A 132 -24.72 -15.51 1.94
N LEU A 133 -24.42 -14.21 2.07
CA LEU A 133 -23.44 -13.70 3.04
C LEU A 133 -23.83 -13.97 4.49
N LYS A 134 -25.12 -14.18 4.77
CA LYS A 134 -25.62 -14.64 6.07
C LYS A 134 -25.13 -16.05 6.44
N TYR A 135 -24.76 -16.87 5.46
CA TYR A 135 -24.30 -18.25 5.66
C TYR A 135 -22.79 -18.32 5.43
N ILE A 136 -22.01 -18.52 6.50
CA ILE A 136 -20.54 -18.54 6.43
C ILE A 136 -20.04 -19.55 5.38
N LYS A 137 -20.57 -20.79 5.39
CA LYS A 137 -20.11 -21.86 4.47
C LYS A 137 -20.36 -21.55 2.98
N LYS A 138 -21.50 -20.93 2.65
CA LYS A 138 -21.89 -20.66 1.24
C LYS A 138 -21.51 -19.27 0.76
N GLY A 139 -21.45 -18.29 1.66
CA GLY A 139 -21.23 -16.90 1.30
C GLY A 139 -19.80 -16.40 1.56
N VAL A 140 -19.21 -16.77 2.69
CA VAL A 140 -17.91 -16.19 3.11
C VAL A 140 -16.74 -17.12 2.84
N LEU A 141 -16.89 -18.43 3.09
CA LEU A 141 -15.79 -19.40 2.94
C LEU A 141 -15.21 -19.47 1.51
N PRO A 142 -16.00 -19.42 0.41
CA PRO A 142 -15.42 -19.46 -0.93
C PRO A 142 -14.51 -18.27 -1.23
N ILE A 143 -14.88 -17.04 -0.81
CA ILE A 143 -14.04 -15.88 -1.02
C ILE A 143 -12.80 -15.93 -0.14
N LEU A 144 -12.90 -16.40 1.10
CA LEU A 144 -11.76 -16.59 1.98
C LEU A 144 -10.76 -17.60 1.41
N GLY A 145 -11.23 -18.69 0.77
CA GLY A 145 -10.35 -19.65 0.09
C GLY A 145 -9.48 -19.00 -0.98
N ILE A 146 -10.05 -18.10 -1.79
CA ILE A 146 -9.32 -17.35 -2.80
C ILE A 146 -8.34 -16.36 -2.15
N VAL A 147 -8.77 -15.66 -1.10
CA VAL A 147 -7.91 -14.72 -0.38
C VAL A 147 -6.72 -15.45 0.25
N ILE A 148 -6.93 -16.61 0.88
CA ILE A 148 -5.88 -17.43 1.47
C ILE A 148 -4.92 -17.95 0.41
N LEU A 149 -5.43 -18.35 -0.77
CA LEU A 149 -4.60 -18.76 -1.90
C LEU A 149 -3.67 -17.62 -2.34
N VAL A 150 -4.23 -16.43 -2.59
CA VAL A 150 -3.43 -15.25 -3.01
C VAL A 150 -2.45 -14.84 -1.90
N PHE A 151 -2.89 -14.81 -0.65
CA PHE A 151 -2.03 -14.53 0.50
C PHE A 151 -0.88 -15.54 0.60
N GLY A 152 -1.17 -16.84 0.46
CA GLY A 152 -0.16 -17.90 0.49
C GLY A 152 0.90 -17.73 -0.62
N LEU A 153 0.49 -17.41 -1.84
CA LEU A 153 1.41 -17.12 -2.95
C LEU A 153 2.31 -15.91 -2.66
N ILE A 154 1.79 -14.88 -1.98
CA ILE A 154 2.57 -13.71 -1.57
C ILE A 154 3.51 -14.05 -0.42
N MET A 155 3.10 -14.93 0.51
CA MET A 155 3.97 -15.41 1.60
C MET A 155 5.14 -16.25 1.08
N LEU A 156 4.98 -16.96 -0.03
CA LEU A 156 6.08 -17.66 -0.72
C LEU A 156 7.12 -16.69 -1.34
N GLN A 157 6.76 -15.40 -1.50
CA GLN A 157 7.63 -14.32 -1.97
C GLN A 157 8.30 -13.53 -0.83
N PRO A 158 8.28 -13.96 0.43
CA PRO A 158 8.44 -13.27 1.73
C PRO A 158 7.98 -11.80 1.78
N ASP A 159 6.80 -11.49 1.21
CA ASP A 159 6.21 -10.15 1.22
C ASP A 159 5.02 -10.07 2.18
N PHE A 160 5.34 -10.10 3.49
CA PHE A 160 4.33 -10.08 4.55
C PHE A 160 3.51 -8.78 4.56
N GLY A 161 4.15 -7.64 4.29
CA GLY A 161 3.50 -6.33 4.34
C GLY A 161 2.35 -6.22 3.33
N THR A 162 2.61 -6.54 2.05
CA THR A 162 1.57 -6.53 1.00
C THR A 162 0.48 -7.58 1.27
N GLY A 163 0.86 -8.76 1.78
CA GLY A 163 -0.10 -9.78 2.17
C GLY A 163 -1.08 -9.30 3.23
N MET A 164 -0.60 -8.61 4.26
CA MET A 164 -1.44 -8.04 5.34
C MET A 164 -2.37 -6.95 4.81
N ILE A 165 -1.90 -6.08 3.91
CA ILE A 165 -2.75 -5.05 3.29
C ILE A 165 -3.92 -5.70 2.55
N ILE A 166 -3.65 -6.75 1.78
CA ILE A 166 -4.68 -7.51 1.05
C ILE A 166 -5.69 -8.12 2.02
N LEU A 167 -5.21 -8.85 3.03
CA LEU A 167 -6.09 -9.50 4.01
C LEU A 167 -7.02 -8.50 4.69
N VAL A 168 -6.46 -7.41 5.23
CA VAL A 168 -7.23 -6.40 5.96
C VAL A 168 -8.19 -5.67 5.02
N SER A 169 -7.79 -5.40 3.77
CA SER A 169 -8.68 -4.77 2.77
C SER A 169 -9.90 -5.64 2.48
N ILE A 170 -9.72 -6.95 2.35
CA ILE A 170 -10.83 -7.86 2.07
C ILE A 170 -11.70 -8.09 3.32
N ILE A 171 -11.09 -8.17 4.51
CA ILE A 171 -11.84 -8.23 5.78
C ILE A 171 -12.71 -6.97 5.94
N GLY A 172 -12.19 -5.78 5.62
CA GLY A 172 -12.96 -4.54 5.61
C GLY A 172 -14.14 -4.57 4.63
N LEU A 173 -13.95 -5.11 3.42
CA LEU A 173 -15.02 -5.32 2.45
C LEU A 173 -16.10 -6.28 2.96
N LEU A 174 -15.71 -7.40 3.57
CA LEU A 174 -16.63 -8.35 4.18
C LEU A 174 -17.43 -7.69 5.32
N PHE A 175 -16.78 -6.84 6.13
CA PHE A 175 -17.44 -6.12 7.23
C PHE A 175 -18.54 -5.19 6.70
N VAL A 176 -18.24 -4.37 5.71
CA VAL A 176 -19.22 -3.43 5.13
C VAL A 176 -20.31 -4.14 4.31
N SER A 177 -20.06 -5.37 3.86
CA SER A 177 -21.07 -6.16 3.12
C SER A 177 -22.18 -6.76 3.99
N GLY A 178 -22.09 -6.63 5.33
CA GLY A 178 -23.12 -7.10 6.27
C GLY A 178 -22.93 -8.55 6.71
N VAL A 179 -21.72 -9.09 6.67
CA VAL A 179 -21.38 -10.38 7.29
C VAL A 179 -21.50 -10.26 8.82
N ASP A 180 -22.03 -11.30 9.47
CA ASP A 180 -22.27 -11.35 10.93
C ASP A 180 -20.97 -11.00 11.70
N PHE A 181 -21.07 -10.10 12.67
CA PHE A 181 -19.96 -9.65 13.50
C PHE A 181 -19.28 -10.80 14.27
N LYS A 182 -20.03 -11.83 14.64
CA LYS A 182 -19.49 -13.04 15.29
C LYS A 182 -18.45 -13.76 14.43
N PHE A 183 -18.56 -13.63 13.10
CA PHE A 183 -17.53 -14.16 12.18
C PHE A 183 -16.18 -13.47 12.39
N PHE A 184 -16.16 -12.16 12.53
CA PHE A 184 -14.91 -11.39 12.71
C PHE A 184 -14.26 -11.67 14.06
N ILE A 185 -15.04 -11.90 15.12
CA ILE A 185 -14.49 -12.33 16.41
C ILE A 185 -13.79 -13.68 16.26
N ARG A 186 -14.43 -14.66 15.62
CA ARG A 186 -13.83 -15.99 15.37
C ARG A 186 -12.58 -15.88 14.50
N LEU A 187 -12.65 -15.08 13.44
CA LEU A 187 -11.50 -14.84 12.55
C LEU A 187 -10.34 -14.21 13.31
N GLY A 188 -10.61 -13.25 14.19
CA GLY A 188 -9.61 -12.63 15.06
C GLY A 188 -8.94 -13.65 16.00
N LEU A 189 -9.71 -14.52 16.64
CA LEU A 189 -9.17 -15.59 17.48
C LEU A 189 -8.27 -16.56 16.69
N ILE A 190 -8.71 -16.98 15.49
CA ILE A 190 -7.89 -17.82 14.59
C ILE A 190 -6.63 -17.06 14.17
N GLY A 191 -6.75 -15.76 13.89
CA GLY A 191 -5.62 -14.89 13.54
C GLY A 191 -4.57 -14.81 14.64
N VAL A 192 -4.98 -14.66 15.90
CA VAL A 192 -4.05 -14.65 17.05
C VAL A 192 -3.30 -15.98 17.16
N VAL A 193 -4.02 -17.10 17.06
CA VAL A 193 -3.39 -18.44 17.06
C VAL A 193 -2.41 -18.57 15.88
N GLY A 194 -2.80 -18.12 14.69
CA GLY A 194 -1.95 -18.12 13.51
C GLY A 194 -0.67 -17.29 13.70
N ILE A 195 -0.75 -16.11 14.31
CA ILE A 195 0.41 -15.27 14.60
C ILE A 195 1.34 -15.97 15.59
N VAL A 196 0.81 -16.56 16.66
CA VAL A 196 1.61 -17.31 17.64
C VAL A 196 2.35 -18.47 16.97
N LEU A 197 1.68 -19.24 16.11
CA LEU A 197 2.29 -20.33 15.36
C LEU A 197 3.37 -19.82 14.39
N LEU A 198 3.11 -18.73 13.68
CA LEU A 198 4.08 -18.13 12.75
C LEU A 198 5.33 -17.62 13.47
N ILE A 199 5.20 -17.12 14.70
CA ILE A 199 6.32 -16.70 15.54
C ILE A 199 7.11 -17.93 16.01
N ALA A 200 6.41 -19.00 16.47
CA ALA A 200 7.03 -20.21 16.96
C ALA A 200 7.87 -20.94 15.89
N ILE A 201 7.45 -20.89 14.64
CA ILE A 201 8.14 -21.54 13.51
C ILE A 201 9.38 -20.77 13.05
N ALA A 202 9.45 -19.45 13.28
CA ALA A 202 10.52 -18.61 12.75
C ALA A 202 11.08 -17.63 13.81
N PRO A 203 12.17 -17.97 14.50
CA PRO A 203 12.75 -17.20 15.60
C PRO A 203 13.05 -15.74 15.26
N TYR A 204 13.47 -15.43 14.00
CA TYR A 204 13.73 -14.06 13.58
C TYR A 204 12.51 -13.14 13.68
N ARG A 205 11.29 -13.69 13.66
CA ARG A 205 10.04 -12.91 13.85
C ARG A 205 9.87 -12.51 15.31
N LEU A 206 10.27 -13.36 16.22
CA LEU A 206 10.31 -13.02 17.63
C LEU A 206 11.32 -11.90 17.91
N GLU A 207 12.52 -11.97 17.31
CA GLU A 207 13.53 -10.92 17.43
C GLU A 207 12.99 -9.56 16.92
N ARG A 208 12.27 -9.53 15.80
CA ARG A 208 11.60 -8.32 15.32
C ARG A 208 10.54 -7.76 16.28
N ILE A 209 9.82 -8.62 16.98
CA ILE A 209 8.83 -8.18 17.98
C ILE A 209 9.54 -7.67 19.23
N LEU A 210 10.56 -8.37 19.71
CA LEU A 210 11.34 -7.96 20.88
C LEU A 210 12.05 -6.62 20.62
N SER A 211 12.67 -6.46 19.46
CA SER A 211 13.32 -5.21 19.08
C SER A 211 12.33 -4.06 18.84
N PHE A 212 11.10 -4.36 18.46
CA PHE A 212 10.04 -3.36 18.41
C PHE A 212 9.62 -2.91 19.82
N LEU A 213 9.47 -3.84 20.76
CA LEU A 213 9.08 -3.53 22.16
C LEU A 213 10.18 -2.75 22.91
N ASN A 214 11.44 -3.04 22.63
CA ASN A 214 12.59 -2.34 23.17
C ASN A 214 13.69 -2.18 22.11
N PRO A 215 13.58 -1.17 21.22
CA PRO A 215 14.57 -0.95 20.16
C PRO A 215 15.98 -0.68 20.68
N TRP A 216 16.07 -0.13 21.89
CA TRP A 216 17.32 0.24 22.54
C TRP A 216 18.10 -0.96 23.08
N SER A 217 17.51 -2.16 23.13
CA SER A 217 18.22 -3.38 23.53
C SER A 217 19.23 -3.84 22.47
N ASP A 218 18.99 -3.51 21.18
CA ASP A 218 19.89 -3.82 20.06
C ASP A 218 19.91 -2.62 19.08
N PRO A 219 20.56 -1.50 19.49
CA PRO A 219 20.47 -0.24 18.76
C PRO A 219 21.23 -0.23 17.43
N LEU A 220 22.17 -1.17 17.21
CA LEU A 220 22.94 -1.31 15.97
C LEU A 220 22.45 -2.44 15.06
N GLY A 221 21.56 -3.29 15.55
CA GLY A 221 20.97 -4.41 14.81
C GLY A 221 19.51 -4.18 14.47
N SER A 222 18.65 -5.01 15.04
CA SER A 222 17.21 -5.05 14.71
C SER A 222 16.41 -3.80 15.10
N GLY A 223 16.86 -3.03 16.12
CA GLY A 223 16.28 -1.75 16.53
C GLY A 223 16.72 -0.55 15.71
N PHE A 224 17.78 -0.68 14.90
CA PHE A 224 18.46 0.45 14.26
C PHE A 224 17.52 1.33 13.42
N GLN A 225 16.73 0.76 12.54
CA GLN A 225 15.85 1.52 11.64
C GLN A 225 14.80 2.33 12.41
N ILE A 226 14.20 1.75 13.47
CA ILE A 226 13.19 2.44 14.28
C ILE A 226 13.84 3.59 15.04
N ILE A 227 15.01 3.38 15.64
CA ILE A 227 15.74 4.41 16.40
C ILE A 227 16.12 5.58 15.49
N GLN A 228 16.68 5.31 14.29
CA GLN A 228 17.04 6.36 13.35
C GLN A 228 15.81 7.11 12.82
N SER A 229 14.67 6.41 12.64
CA SER A 229 13.39 7.04 12.30
C SER A 229 12.93 8.03 13.38
N LEU A 230 12.99 7.62 14.65
CA LEU A 230 12.63 8.49 15.78
C LEU A 230 13.60 9.68 15.93
N TYR A 231 14.90 9.47 15.67
CA TYR A 231 15.88 10.55 15.62
C TYR A 231 15.66 11.54 14.47
N ALA A 232 15.03 11.12 13.38
CA ALA A 232 14.61 12.01 12.31
C ALA A 232 13.41 12.87 12.74
N ILE A 233 12.42 12.25 13.37
CA ILE A 233 11.17 12.94 13.75
C ILE A 233 11.39 13.93 14.89
N GLY A 234 12.16 13.55 15.93
CA GLY A 234 12.32 14.34 17.14
C GLY A 234 12.83 15.76 16.92
N PRO A 235 13.93 16.00 16.16
CA PRO A 235 14.48 17.33 15.94
C PRO A 235 13.70 18.23 15.00
N GLY A 236 12.66 17.70 14.32
CA GLY A 236 11.90 18.45 13.32
C GLY A 236 11.17 19.68 13.86
N GLY A 237 10.72 19.66 15.13
CA GLY A 237 10.00 20.80 15.73
C GLY A 237 8.80 21.23 14.91
N LEU A 238 8.51 22.54 14.86
CA LEU A 238 7.35 23.07 14.11
C LEU A 238 7.63 23.21 12.61
N PHE A 239 8.81 23.70 12.22
CA PHE A 239 9.14 24.09 10.84
C PHE A 239 10.17 23.18 10.18
N GLY A 240 10.75 22.23 10.90
CA GLY A 240 11.78 21.34 10.40
C GLY A 240 13.17 21.98 10.36
N GLN A 241 14.15 21.17 9.89
CA GLN A 241 15.54 21.60 9.68
C GLN A 241 15.74 22.38 8.36
N GLY A 242 14.68 22.47 7.54
CA GLY A 242 14.69 23.01 6.18
C GLY A 242 14.84 21.91 5.12
N PHE A 243 14.32 22.22 3.92
CA PHE A 243 14.40 21.32 2.77
C PHE A 243 15.86 20.95 2.45
N MET A 244 16.11 19.68 2.19
CA MET A 244 17.42 19.07 1.95
C MET A 244 18.41 19.11 3.14
N ASN A 245 17.99 19.48 4.35
CA ASN A 245 18.84 19.57 5.53
C ASN A 245 18.65 18.41 6.52
N SER A 246 17.99 17.33 6.13
CA SER A 246 17.91 16.12 6.96
C SER A 246 19.31 15.55 7.22
N ARG A 247 19.60 15.21 8.48
CA ARG A 247 20.84 14.53 8.89
C ARG A 247 20.75 13.03 8.65
N GLN A 248 19.54 12.47 8.82
CA GLN A 248 19.34 11.02 8.78
C GLN A 248 19.56 10.42 7.39
N LYS A 249 19.39 11.19 6.30
CA LYS A 249 19.70 10.77 4.93
C LYS A 249 21.18 10.57 4.63
N HIS A 250 22.08 11.06 5.51
CA HIS A 250 23.53 10.89 5.40
C HIS A 250 23.98 9.52 5.91
N PHE A 251 23.40 8.43 5.38
CA PHE A 251 23.69 7.02 5.68
C PHE A 251 23.31 6.56 7.09
N TYR A 252 22.64 7.39 7.91
CA TYR A 252 22.14 6.95 9.21
C TYR A 252 20.86 6.12 9.07
N LEU A 253 19.88 6.54 8.26
CA LEU A 253 18.67 5.81 8.01
C LEU A 253 18.79 5.01 6.71
N PRO A 254 18.71 3.66 6.73
CA PRO A 254 18.77 2.84 5.52
C PRO A 254 17.57 3.08 4.61
N GLU A 255 17.83 3.24 3.31
CA GLU A 255 16.81 3.42 2.26
C GLU A 255 15.68 4.39 2.63
N PRO A 256 16.00 5.63 3.10
CA PRO A 256 14.98 6.56 3.62
C PRO A 256 13.92 6.96 2.59
N GLN A 257 14.21 6.82 1.30
CA GLN A 257 13.29 7.12 0.20
C GLN A 257 12.16 6.10 0.04
N THR A 258 12.24 4.92 0.68
CA THR A 258 11.26 3.85 0.58
C THR A 258 10.22 3.93 1.72
N ASP A 259 10.31 3.09 2.71
CA ASP A 259 9.33 2.94 3.80
C ASP A 259 9.46 3.97 4.92
N PHE A 260 10.59 4.69 5.00
CA PHE A 260 10.84 5.73 6.01
C PHE A 260 10.83 7.17 5.46
N ILE A 261 10.28 7.40 4.27
CA ILE A 261 10.26 8.75 3.68
C ILE A 261 9.56 9.78 4.56
N PHE A 262 8.55 9.35 5.33
CA PHE A 262 7.82 10.23 6.26
C PHE A 262 8.72 10.74 7.39
N SER A 263 9.74 9.99 7.83
CA SER A 263 10.73 10.44 8.80
C SER A 263 11.53 11.63 8.25
N ILE A 264 11.96 11.56 6.97
CA ILE A 264 12.68 12.65 6.31
C ILE A 264 11.78 13.87 6.13
N ILE A 265 10.50 13.66 5.75
CA ILE A 265 9.52 14.76 5.68
C ILE A 265 9.38 15.44 7.04
N SER A 266 9.29 14.64 8.11
CA SER A 266 9.16 15.15 9.48
C SER A 266 10.42 15.90 9.93
N GLU A 267 11.62 15.45 9.57
CA GLU A 267 12.87 16.12 9.88
C GLU A 267 13.03 17.45 9.12
N GLU A 268 12.73 17.45 7.81
CA GLU A 268 12.93 18.62 6.95
C GLU A 268 11.86 19.70 7.07
N PHE A 269 10.59 19.31 7.26
CA PHE A 269 9.43 20.22 7.31
C PHE A 269 8.75 20.29 8.67
N GLY A 270 9.19 19.50 9.65
CA GLY A 270 8.64 19.49 11.00
C GLY A 270 7.15 19.14 11.04
N PHE A 271 6.49 19.68 12.06
CA PHE A 271 5.05 19.47 12.25
C PHE A 271 4.20 19.98 11.06
N LEU A 272 4.62 21.05 10.38
CA LEU A 272 3.92 21.54 9.19
C LEU A 272 3.93 20.52 8.05
N GLY A 273 5.06 19.84 7.82
CA GLY A 273 5.15 18.76 6.83
C GLY A 273 4.22 17.60 7.17
N ILE A 274 4.19 17.20 8.44
CA ILE A 274 3.26 16.17 8.95
C ILE A 274 1.80 16.57 8.70
N LEU A 275 1.44 17.83 9.00
CA LEU A 275 0.09 18.35 8.84
C LEU A 275 -0.33 18.40 7.37
N ILE A 276 0.55 18.81 6.46
CA ILE A 276 0.29 18.82 5.01
C ILE A 276 0.00 17.40 4.52
N VAL A 277 0.86 16.43 4.84
CA VAL A 277 0.68 15.03 4.45
C VAL A 277 -0.62 14.45 5.01
N ALA A 278 -0.88 14.67 6.30
CA ALA A 278 -2.10 14.21 6.96
C ALA A 278 -3.36 14.82 6.31
N THR A 279 -3.33 16.12 5.97
CA THR A 279 -4.45 16.80 5.31
C THR A 279 -4.70 16.23 3.92
N LEU A 280 -3.66 16.02 3.10
CA LEU A 280 -3.80 15.45 1.76
C LEU A 280 -4.38 14.03 1.81
N PHE A 281 -3.88 13.17 2.70
CA PHE A 281 -4.45 11.83 2.89
C PHE A 281 -5.90 11.90 3.39
N THR A 282 -6.21 12.78 4.33
CA THR A 282 -7.58 12.96 4.85
C THR A 282 -8.55 13.34 3.74
N ILE A 283 -8.16 14.25 2.84
CA ILE A 283 -8.98 14.62 1.68
C ILE A 283 -9.22 13.41 0.77
N ILE A 284 -8.18 12.65 0.43
CA ILE A 284 -8.29 11.46 -0.43
C ILE A 284 -9.22 10.42 0.21
N ILE A 285 -9.02 10.12 1.48
CA ILE A 285 -9.79 9.13 2.24
C ILE A 285 -11.26 9.54 2.37
N PHE A 286 -11.50 10.79 2.78
CA PHE A 286 -12.85 11.33 2.93
C PHE A 286 -13.62 11.32 1.60
N LYS A 287 -12.97 11.80 0.52
CA LYS A 287 -13.57 11.78 -0.82
C LYS A 287 -13.83 10.37 -1.32
N GLY A 288 -12.90 9.44 -1.11
CA GLY A 288 -13.07 8.04 -1.50
C GLY A 288 -14.24 7.37 -0.79
N PHE A 289 -14.38 7.54 0.53
CA PHE A 289 -15.54 7.00 1.26
C PHE A 289 -16.85 7.70 0.88
N LYS A 290 -16.83 9.02 0.62
CA LYS A 290 -17.99 9.75 0.12
C LYS A 290 -18.44 9.23 -1.26
N ILE A 291 -17.50 8.92 -2.16
CA ILE A 291 -17.78 8.29 -3.45
C ILE A 291 -18.42 6.92 -3.25
N ALA A 292 -17.90 6.10 -2.35
CA ALA A 292 -18.47 4.79 -2.03
C ALA A 292 -19.89 4.92 -1.46
N GLN A 293 -20.12 5.83 -0.54
CA GLN A 293 -21.43 6.05 0.10
C GLN A 293 -22.48 6.55 -0.89
N ASN A 294 -22.12 7.49 -1.79
CA ASN A 294 -23.03 8.09 -2.76
C ASN A 294 -23.22 7.25 -4.04
N SER A 295 -22.53 6.11 -4.17
CA SER A 295 -22.70 5.22 -5.31
C SER A 295 -24.05 4.52 -5.27
N GLY A 296 -24.84 4.65 -6.34
CA GLY A 296 -26.15 4.01 -6.45
C GLY A 296 -26.10 2.51 -6.77
N ASP A 297 -24.95 2.02 -7.23
CA ASP A 297 -24.70 0.63 -7.59
C ASP A 297 -23.86 -0.08 -6.52
N LYS A 298 -24.25 -1.30 -6.11
CA LYS A 298 -23.58 -2.03 -5.04
C LYS A 298 -22.14 -2.41 -5.37
N PHE A 299 -21.88 -2.80 -6.62
CA PHE A 299 -20.53 -3.12 -7.04
C PHE A 299 -19.63 -1.88 -6.98
N ALA A 300 -20.10 -0.75 -7.51
CA ALA A 300 -19.38 0.51 -7.45
C ALA A 300 -19.13 0.94 -6.01
N LYS A 301 -20.11 0.78 -5.10
CA LYS A 301 -19.98 1.03 -3.67
C LYS A 301 -18.88 0.19 -3.04
N PHE A 302 -18.89 -1.13 -3.22
CA PHE A 302 -17.88 -2.03 -2.65
C PHE A 302 -16.51 -1.79 -3.26
N LEU A 303 -16.43 -1.55 -4.57
CA LEU A 303 -15.17 -1.26 -5.25
C LEU A 303 -14.53 0.03 -4.76
N ALA A 304 -15.29 1.12 -4.69
CA ALA A 304 -14.81 2.40 -4.18
C ALA A 304 -14.39 2.30 -2.70
N PHE A 305 -15.18 1.59 -1.88
CA PHE A 305 -14.83 1.33 -0.48
C PHE A 305 -13.52 0.53 -0.38
N GLY A 306 -13.40 -0.58 -1.10
CA GLY A 306 -12.23 -1.46 -1.03
C GLY A 306 -10.93 -0.75 -1.45
N ILE A 307 -10.97 0.02 -2.54
CA ILE A 307 -9.82 0.83 -2.99
C ILE A 307 -9.43 1.86 -1.92
N THR A 308 -10.41 2.61 -1.40
CA THR A 308 -10.16 3.65 -0.40
C THR A 308 -9.65 3.06 0.91
N PHE A 309 -10.31 2.00 1.40
CA PHE A 309 -9.94 1.35 2.67
C PHE A 309 -8.55 0.71 2.59
N GLY A 310 -8.23 0.02 1.49
CA GLY A 310 -6.91 -0.59 1.28
C GLY A 310 -5.79 0.47 1.24
N LEU A 311 -6.02 1.59 0.54
CA LEU A 311 -5.08 2.71 0.51
C LEU A 311 -4.93 3.36 1.89
N SER A 312 -6.03 3.58 2.60
CA SER A 312 -6.03 4.15 3.95
C SER A 312 -5.26 3.28 4.93
N PHE A 313 -5.51 1.96 4.90
CA PHE A 313 -4.83 1.01 5.76
C PHE A 313 -3.34 0.96 5.46
N GLN A 314 -2.94 0.95 4.18
CA GLN A 314 -1.53 1.00 3.78
C GLN A 314 -0.83 2.26 4.29
N ALA A 315 -1.46 3.43 4.17
CA ALA A 315 -0.91 4.69 4.66
C ALA A 315 -0.75 4.69 6.19
N ILE A 316 -1.81 4.28 6.91
CA ILE A 316 -1.78 4.20 8.38
C ILE A 316 -0.72 3.21 8.85
N LEU A 317 -0.63 2.03 8.22
CA LEU A 317 0.35 1.01 8.57
C LEU A 317 1.79 1.53 8.41
N ASN A 318 2.11 2.21 7.31
CA ASN A 318 3.44 2.82 7.14
C ASN A 318 3.70 3.89 8.22
N LEU A 319 2.76 4.80 8.46
CA LEU A 319 2.92 5.83 9.49
C LEU A 319 3.14 5.23 10.89
N MET A 320 2.42 4.15 11.23
CA MET A 320 2.60 3.44 12.50
C MET A 320 3.98 2.81 12.62
N VAL A 321 4.54 2.27 11.52
CA VAL A 321 5.94 1.77 11.49
C VAL A 321 6.91 2.91 11.76
N VAL A 322 6.76 4.01 11.05
CA VAL A 322 7.69 5.15 11.11
C VAL A 322 7.76 5.78 12.50
N VAL A 323 6.62 5.86 13.20
CA VAL A 323 6.58 6.37 14.58
C VAL A 323 6.82 5.29 15.65
N GLY A 324 7.20 4.08 15.25
CA GLY A 324 7.53 3.00 16.18
C GLY A 324 6.34 2.41 16.92
N LEU A 325 5.12 2.45 16.38
CA LEU A 325 3.92 1.83 16.98
C LEU A 325 3.71 0.37 16.58
N ILE A 326 4.34 -0.08 15.51
CA ILE A 326 4.33 -1.48 15.04
C ILE A 326 5.70 -1.86 14.47
N PRO A 327 6.04 -3.15 14.42
CA PRO A 327 7.30 -3.61 13.83
C PRO A 327 7.45 -3.21 12.36
N VAL A 328 8.70 -3.08 11.89
CA VAL A 328 9.01 -2.72 10.49
C VAL A 328 8.45 -3.76 9.53
N THR A 329 7.61 -3.31 8.59
CA THR A 329 6.91 -4.15 7.61
C THR A 329 7.43 -4.02 6.19
N GLY A 330 8.22 -2.97 5.88
CA GLY A 330 8.70 -2.69 4.52
C GLY A 330 7.60 -2.16 3.56
N VAL A 331 6.48 -1.73 4.09
CA VAL A 331 5.36 -1.19 3.30
C VAL A 331 5.61 0.26 2.95
N THR A 332 5.47 0.61 1.68
CA THR A 332 5.62 1.98 1.19
C THR A 332 4.42 2.87 1.54
N LEU A 333 4.67 4.16 1.79
CA LEU A 333 3.62 5.17 1.95
C LEU A 333 3.06 5.55 0.56
N PRO A 334 1.75 5.32 0.30
CA PRO A 334 1.18 5.58 -1.02
C PRO A 334 1.47 7.00 -1.53
N PHE A 335 1.77 7.15 -2.83
CA PHE A 335 2.12 8.38 -3.54
C PHE A 335 3.46 9.02 -3.14
N LEU A 336 3.92 8.88 -1.90
CA LEU A 336 5.08 9.58 -1.35
C LEU A 336 6.37 8.76 -1.46
N SER A 337 6.31 7.47 -1.13
CA SER A 337 7.48 6.60 -1.14
C SER A 337 7.97 6.26 -2.55
N TYR A 338 9.27 6.03 -2.67
CA TYR A 338 9.84 5.42 -3.86
C TYR A 338 9.33 3.99 -4.04
N GLY A 339 8.72 3.75 -5.20
CA GLY A 339 8.16 2.46 -5.58
C GLY A 339 7.34 2.59 -6.87
N GLY A 340 8.00 2.51 -8.04
CA GLY A 340 7.36 2.75 -9.33
C GLY A 340 6.12 1.90 -9.57
N SER A 341 6.20 0.59 -9.29
CA SER A 341 5.06 -0.33 -9.43
C SER A 341 3.90 0.02 -8.50
N SER A 342 4.20 0.33 -7.23
CA SER A 342 3.19 0.71 -6.24
C SER A 342 2.49 2.01 -6.61
N LEU A 343 3.27 3.04 -7.05
CA LEU A 343 2.71 4.30 -7.52
C LEU A 343 1.81 4.08 -8.75
N LEU A 344 2.26 3.29 -9.73
CA LEU A 344 1.50 3.01 -10.95
C LEU A 344 0.14 2.38 -10.63
N ILE A 345 0.13 1.30 -9.84
CA ILE A 345 -1.11 0.60 -9.49
C ILE A 345 -2.01 1.47 -8.60
N THR A 346 -1.43 2.26 -7.71
CA THR A 346 -2.18 3.21 -6.89
C THR A 346 -2.87 4.27 -7.78
N LEU A 347 -2.17 4.85 -8.75
CA LEU A 347 -2.76 5.82 -9.70
C LEU A 347 -3.83 5.18 -10.58
N ILE A 348 -3.64 3.94 -11.05
CA ILE A 348 -4.67 3.17 -11.77
C ILE A 348 -5.91 3.00 -10.89
N SER A 349 -5.73 2.64 -9.61
CA SER A 349 -6.84 2.47 -8.65
C SER A 349 -7.58 3.79 -8.43
N MET A 350 -6.85 4.90 -8.34
CA MET A 350 -7.46 6.24 -8.25
C MET A 350 -8.24 6.60 -9.53
N GLY A 351 -7.77 6.20 -10.70
CA GLY A 351 -8.52 6.36 -11.95
C GLY A 351 -9.86 5.62 -11.94
N VAL A 352 -9.89 4.39 -11.41
CA VAL A 352 -11.15 3.64 -11.20
C VAL A 352 -12.07 4.39 -10.23
N LEU A 353 -11.53 4.91 -9.12
CA LEU A 353 -12.30 5.69 -8.16
C LEU A 353 -12.86 6.99 -8.77
N LEU A 354 -12.05 7.70 -9.58
CA LEU A 354 -12.50 8.87 -10.35
C LEU A 354 -13.58 8.51 -11.39
N ASN A 355 -13.53 7.33 -11.99
CA ASN A 355 -14.62 6.85 -12.85
C ASN A 355 -15.91 6.71 -12.06
N ILE A 356 -15.88 6.01 -10.92
CA ILE A 356 -17.06 5.81 -10.07
C ILE A 356 -17.65 7.15 -9.62
N SER A 357 -16.81 8.16 -9.34
CA SER A 357 -17.27 9.48 -8.92
C SER A 357 -18.21 10.18 -9.94
N ARG A 358 -18.16 9.81 -11.22
CA ARG A 358 -19.03 10.35 -12.27
C ARG A 358 -20.46 9.82 -12.20
N TYR A 359 -20.69 8.72 -11.48
CA TYR A 359 -21.98 8.01 -11.38
C TYR A 359 -22.64 8.20 -10.01
N GLN A 360 -22.15 9.15 -9.19
CA GLN A 360 -22.80 9.51 -7.93
C GLN A 360 -24.20 10.08 -8.16
N LYS A 361 -25.11 9.79 -7.23
CA LYS A 361 -26.44 10.39 -7.15
C LYS A 361 -26.40 11.87 -6.80
#